data_f9fdf8b06c64b36cc317d24e8c6a8240
#
_entry.id   f9fdf8b06c64b36cc317d24e8c6a8240
#
_cell.length_a   1.000
_cell.length_b   1.000
_cell.length_c   1.000
_cell.angle_alpha   90.00
_cell.angle_beta   90.00
_cell.angle_gamma   90.00
#
_symmetry.space_group_name_H-M   'P 1'
#
loop_
_entity.id
_entity.type
_entity.pdbx_description
1 polymer ?
#
loop_
_entity_poly.entity_id
_entity_poly.type
_entity_poly.pdbx_seq_one_letter_code
_entity_poly.pdbx_strand_id
1 'polypeptide(L)'
;MRRVILTEKSHIAPFNEPARDLRVQNKPLWLWQRDLLARHASEEREYEDWQQAHDLETEEVEMLVHRDNLFFNAALIDEFVERAQAGRRPVRLAFRQDDPSISTHVIPLTHSFFQQGDLLLADMWYLPRGVSQSVEAEPMIVDTEPSEVGYYHVPPYMATEVGDLVYQLPKKSFVLIENWVHIFIADILFGVFSGGVFRQERIDSEWVYKLKLLSRSVLEQKQIRSNSEMVSVGNNVLIDPSATVLGPTKIGDNVEIGAGVVIDNCIIGSNVTISQGCQLMLSVVSDGCFLPFRTSLFMTTLMENTMVAQNTCLQLCVVGRDTFIGAGTTFTDFNVLSGPLKTLTRGGSLEETNLQILGGCVGHHCRLSAGLTIYPARTVESDVVILATDDRHIFTKNIMYEESDFYAHEDKYDYVRQYLREDEDIF
;
A
#
# COMPACT_ATOMS: atom_id res chain seq x y z
N MET A 1 19.56 14.55 -15.06
CA MET A 1 18.30 15.24 -14.79
C MET A 1 18.23 15.56 -13.31
N ARG A 2 17.68 16.73 -12.92
CA ARG A 2 17.41 17.09 -11.52
C ARG A 2 16.01 16.62 -11.13
N ARG A 3 15.86 16.02 -9.95
CA ARG A 3 14.58 15.69 -9.34
C ARG A 3 14.13 16.85 -8.46
N VAL A 4 12.91 17.34 -8.67
CA VAL A 4 12.28 18.38 -7.85
C VAL A 4 11.05 17.77 -7.20
N ILE A 5 10.97 17.86 -5.88
CA ILE A 5 9.90 17.30 -5.07
C ILE A 5 9.05 18.43 -4.53
N LEU A 6 7.75 18.38 -4.78
CA LEU A 6 6.76 19.25 -4.15
C LEU A 6 6.14 18.52 -2.96
N THR A 7 6.26 19.10 -1.77
CA THR A 7 5.81 18.44 -0.54
C THR A 7 4.31 18.58 -0.35
N GLU A 8 3.64 17.46 -0.03
CA GLU A 8 2.24 17.43 0.39
C GLU A 8 2.20 17.20 1.91
N LYS A 9 1.77 18.21 2.66
CA LYS A 9 1.77 18.18 4.13
C LYS A 9 0.52 17.55 4.73
N SER A 10 -0.47 17.25 3.90
CA SER A 10 -1.76 16.71 4.36
C SER A 10 -1.61 15.36 5.02
N HIS A 11 -2.15 15.21 6.22
CA HIS A 11 -2.13 13.97 6.97
C HIS A 11 -3.16 12.97 6.45
N ILE A 12 -2.78 11.71 6.42
CA ILE A 12 -3.64 10.59 6.01
C ILE A 12 -4.29 9.97 7.25
N ALA A 13 -5.62 10.11 7.37
CA ALA A 13 -6.38 9.40 8.42
C ALA A 13 -6.42 7.89 8.13
N PRO A 14 -6.33 7.03 9.14
CA PRO A 14 -6.25 7.29 10.58
C PRO A 14 -4.82 7.40 11.13
N PHE A 15 -3.81 7.48 10.27
CA PHE A 15 -2.39 7.48 10.67
C PHE A 15 -1.93 8.81 11.27
N ASN A 16 -2.56 9.91 10.86
CA ASN A 16 -2.21 11.27 11.25
C ASN A 16 -0.77 11.65 10.93
N GLU A 17 -0.30 11.25 9.75
CA GLU A 17 0.99 11.66 9.20
C GLU A 17 0.91 11.83 7.67
N PRO A 18 1.85 12.58 7.05
CA PRO A 18 1.89 12.75 5.61
C PRO A 18 2.10 11.45 4.85
N ALA A 19 1.53 11.35 3.64
CA ALA A 19 1.65 10.17 2.79
C ALA A 19 3.10 9.74 2.53
N ARG A 20 4.02 10.69 2.41
CA ARG A 20 5.46 10.44 2.15
C ARG A 20 6.13 9.55 3.20
N ASP A 21 5.67 9.63 4.46
CA ASP A 21 6.26 8.93 5.60
C ASP A 21 5.61 7.56 5.84
N LEU A 22 4.44 7.31 5.26
CA LEU A 22 3.77 6.02 5.29
C LEU A 22 4.52 4.97 4.47
N ARG A 23 4.49 3.73 4.93
CA ARG A 23 5.15 2.64 4.23
C ARG A 23 4.32 2.09 3.09
N VAL A 24 5.01 1.90 1.97
CA VAL A 24 4.52 1.19 0.79
C VAL A 24 5.62 0.23 0.32
N GLN A 25 5.29 -1.03 0.08
CA GLN A 25 6.25 -2.09 -0.29
C GLN A 25 7.40 -2.22 0.71
N ASN A 26 7.07 -2.11 2.00
CA ASN A 26 8.02 -2.12 3.13
C ASN A 26 9.06 -0.99 3.11
N LYS A 27 8.77 0.15 2.49
CA LYS A 27 9.62 1.34 2.49
C LYS A 27 8.78 2.59 2.71
N PRO A 28 9.28 3.64 3.41
CA PRO A 28 8.63 4.95 3.34
C PRO A 28 8.44 5.38 1.89
N LEU A 29 7.32 6.01 1.57
CA LEU A 29 6.99 6.36 0.18
C LEU A 29 8.06 7.25 -0.46
N TRP A 30 8.63 8.22 0.30
CA TRP A 30 9.72 9.06 -0.21
C TRP A 30 10.96 8.26 -0.61
N LEU A 31 11.28 7.19 0.16
CA LEU A 31 12.41 6.30 -0.12
C LEU A 31 12.12 5.41 -1.35
N TRP A 32 10.89 4.90 -1.46
CA TRP A 32 10.41 4.17 -2.64
C TRP A 32 10.59 4.99 -3.91
N GLN A 33 10.12 6.24 -3.89
CA GLN A 33 10.26 7.18 -5.01
C GLN A 33 11.74 7.45 -5.34
N ARG A 34 12.57 7.70 -4.30
CA ARG A 34 14.00 7.95 -4.47
C ARG A 34 14.70 6.77 -5.14
N ASP A 35 14.46 5.56 -4.69
CA ASP A 35 15.10 4.36 -5.22
C ASP A 35 14.73 4.12 -6.70
N LEU A 36 13.47 4.39 -7.08
CA LEU A 36 13.03 4.27 -8.47
C LEU A 36 13.63 5.35 -9.37
N LEU A 37 13.73 6.58 -8.88
CA LEU A 37 14.19 7.74 -9.65
C LEU A 37 15.70 7.89 -9.68
N ALA A 38 16.46 7.20 -8.82
CA ALA A 38 17.92 7.31 -8.73
C ALA A 38 18.65 7.01 -10.05
N ARG A 39 18.06 6.20 -10.92
CA ARG A 39 18.63 5.91 -12.26
C ARG A 39 18.38 7.01 -13.30
N HIS A 40 17.43 7.92 -13.03
CA HIS A 40 17.06 9.00 -13.93
C HIS A 40 17.54 10.37 -13.45
N ALA A 41 17.73 10.55 -12.15
CA ALA A 41 18.09 11.82 -11.54
C ALA A 41 19.34 11.71 -10.67
N SER A 42 20.26 12.67 -10.80
CA SER A 42 21.52 12.73 -10.03
C SER A 42 21.50 13.74 -8.90
N GLU A 43 20.56 14.67 -8.93
CA GLU A 43 20.38 15.73 -7.92
C GLU A 43 18.94 15.72 -7.45
N GLU A 44 18.71 16.10 -6.18
CA GLU A 44 17.39 16.17 -5.57
C GLU A 44 17.24 17.49 -4.81
N ARG A 45 16.07 18.13 -4.98
CA ARG A 45 15.68 19.34 -4.25
C ARG A 45 14.21 19.23 -3.84
N GLU A 46 13.87 19.74 -2.67
CA GLU A 46 12.52 19.76 -2.12
C GLU A 46 12.02 21.20 -1.98
N TYR A 47 10.76 21.42 -2.31
CA TYR A 47 10.07 22.70 -2.19
C TYR A 47 8.65 22.49 -1.64
N GLU A 48 8.13 23.49 -0.93
CA GLU A 48 6.78 23.40 -0.37
C GLU A 48 5.70 23.41 -1.45
N ASP A 49 5.91 24.19 -2.50
CA ASP A 49 4.96 24.33 -3.59
C ASP A 49 5.64 24.71 -4.92
N TRP A 50 4.82 24.80 -5.95
CA TRP A 50 5.27 25.16 -7.29
C TRP A 50 5.84 26.58 -7.36
N GLN A 51 5.30 27.53 -6.58
CA GLN A 51 5.75 28.91 -6.60
C GLN A 51 7.18 29.01 -6.04
N GLN A 52 7.44 28.35 -4.90
CA GLN A 52 8.78 28.32 -4.32
C GLN A 52 9.79 27.63 -5.25
N ALA A 53 9.40 26.53 -5.89
CA ALA A 53 10.26 25.86 -6.87
C ALA A 53 10.60 26.79 -8.03
N HIS A 54 9.61 27.54 -8.53
CA HIS A 54 9.78 28.51 -9.60
C HIS A 54 10.70 29.67 -9.22
N ASP A 55 10.57 30.20 -8.00
CA ASP A 55 11.34 31.36 -7.55
C ASP A 55 12.81 31.03 -7.27
N LEU A 56 13.09 29.77 -6.87
CA LEU A 56 14.43 29.34 -6.47
C LEU A 56 15.19 28.54 -7.56
N GLU A 57 14.48 27.90 -8.50
CA GLU A 57 15.10 27.17 -9.60
C GLU A 57 15.33 28.08 -10.79
N THR A 58 16.49 28.73 -10.82
CA THR A 58 16.88 29.68 -11.87
C THR A 58 17.70 29.07 -12.99
N GLU A 59 18.16 27.82 -12.83
CA GLU A 59 19.00 27.14 -13.78
C GLU A 59 18.18 26.47 -14.90
N GLU A 60 18.62 26.63 -16.14
CA GLU A 60 18.05 25.92 -17.28
C GLU A 60 18.61 24.49 -17.36
N VAL A 61 18.18 23.62 -16.47
CA VAL A 61 18.55 22.21 -16.45
C VAL A 61 17.33 21.31 -16.63
N GLU A 62 17.55 20.15 -17.17
CA GLU A 62 16.52 19.12 -17.32
C GLU A 62 16.01 18.67 -15.95
N MET A 63 14.69 18.73 -15.72
CA MET A 63 14.03 18.44 -14.45
C MET A 63 12.89 17.45 -14.58
N LEU A 64 12.77 16.59 -13.56
CA LEU A 64 11.57 15.81 -13.26
C LEU A 64 10.97 16.37 -11.97
N VAL A 65 9.79 16.96 -12.06
CA VAL A 65 9.07 17.54 -10.92
C VAL A 65 7.93 16.59 -10.54
N HIS A 66 7.74 16.30 -9.27
CA HIS A 66 6.62 15.50 -8.82
C HIS A 66 6.23 15.80 -7.37
N ARG A 67 4.96 15.50 -6.99
CA ARG A 67 4.56 15.50 -5.58
C ARG A 67 5.04 14.25 -4.86
N ASP A 68 5.24 14.37 -3.57
CA ASP A 68 5.75 13.29 -2.71
C ASP A 68 4.68 12.28 -2.23
N ASN A 69 3.41 12.55 -2.48
CA ASN A 69 2.30 11.64 -2.19
C ASN A 69 1.94 10.69 -3.37
N LEU A 70 2.78 10.61 -4.41
CA LEU A 70 2.56 9.74 -5.55
C LEU A 70 3.22 8.38 -5.37
N PHE A 71 2.43 7.31 -5.52
CA PHE A 71 2.96 5.97 -5.73
C PHE A 71 3.01 5.66 -7.23
N PHE A 72 4.11 5.10 -7.67
CA PHE A 72 4.30 4.60 -9.03
C PHE A 72 5.32 3.45 -9.03
N ASN A 73 5.26 2.62 -10.07
CA ASN A 73 6.24 1.54 -10.24
C ASN A 73 7.29 1.88 -11.32
N ALA A 74 8.29 1.01 -11.42
CA ALA A 74 9.39 1.17 -12.37
C ALA A 74 8.92 1.22 -13.83
N ALA A 75 7.95 0.38 -14.20
CA ALA A 75 7.48 0.30 -15.58
C ALA A 75 6.82 1.62 -16.05
N LEU A 76 6.08 2.27 -15.16
CA LEU A 76 5.46 3.56 -15.47
C LEU A 76 6.50 4.67 -15.62
N ILE A 77 7.41 4.78 -14.64
CA ILE A 77 8.34 5.90 -14.62
C ILE A 77 9.38 5.80 -15.74
N ASP A 78 9.81 4.59 -16.09
CA ASP A 78 10.75 4.38 -17.20
C ASP A 78 10.13 4.80 -18.53
N GLU A 79 8.90 4.36 -18.82
CA GLU A 79 8.21 4.77 -20.04
C GLU A 79 7.98 6.28 -20.09
N PHE A 80 7.52 6.87 -18.97
CA PHE A 80 7.28 8.30 -18.91
C PHE A 80 8.55 9.10 -19.20
N VAL A 81 9.65 8.78 -18.50
CA VAL A 81 10.92 9.50 -18.67
C VAL A 81 11.51 9.28 -20.06
N GLU A 82 11.55 8.05 -20.58
CA GLU A 82 12.09 7.74 -21.91
C GLU A 82 11.34 8.51 -23.01
N ARG A 83 10.00 8.49 -22.98
CA ARG A 83 9.17 9.21 -23.96
C ARG A 83 9.30 10.72 -23.84
N ALA A 84 9.37 11.24 -22.61
CA ALA A 84 9.53 12.67 -22.36
C ALA A 84 10.88 13.19 -22.85
N GLN A 85 11.96 12.48 -22.58
CA GLN A 85 13.31 12.81 -23.06
C GLN A 85 13.42 12.73 -24.58
N ALA A 86 12.82 11.73 -25.21
CA ALA A 86 12.79 11.62 -26.66
C ALA A 86 12.04 12.81 -27.32
N GLY A 87 10.95 13.26 -26.70
CA GLY A 87 10.13 14.38 -27.18
C GLY A 87 10.76 15.75 -26.97
N ARG A 88 11.63 15.91 -25.97
CA ARG A 88 12.29 17.18 -25.58
C ARG A 88 11.32 18.36 -25.40
N ARG A 89 10.12 18.09 -24.96
CA ARG A 89 9.08 19.09 -24.68
C ARG A 89 8.65 19.02 -23.23
N PRO A 90 8.17 20.14 -22.67
CA PRO A 90 7.50 20.09 -21.37
C PRO A 90 6.26 19.20 -21.43
N VAL A 91 6.19 18.20 -20.57
CA VAL A 91 5.05 17.29 -20.52
C VAL A 91 4.62 17.02 -19.08
N ARG A 92 3.33 16.76 -18.90
CA ARG A 92 2.73 16.35 -17.64
C ARG A 92 2.15 14.95 -17.80
N LEU A 93 2.40 14.08 -16.83
CA LEU A 93 1.84 12.73 -16.83
C LEU A 93 0.30 12.81 -16.81
N ALA A 94 -0.32 12.04 -17.68
CA ALA A 94 -1.77 12.01 -17.82
C ALA A 94 -2.28 10.58 -18.00
N PHE A 95 -3.50 10.34 -17.54
CA PHE A 95 -4.21 9.08 -17.72
C PHE A 95 -5.57 9.35 -18.37
N ARG A 96 -6.09 8.38 -19.10
CA ARG A 96 -7.47 8.44 -19.55
C ARG A 96 -8.41 8.20 -18.39
N GLN A 97 -9.51 8.92 -18.31
CA GLN A 97 -10.50 8.73 -17.26
C GLN A 97 -11.18 7.35 -17.34
N ASP A 98 -11.26 6.76 -18.53
CA ASP A 98 -11.83 5.43 -18.79
C ASP A 98 -10.82 4.30 -18.68
N ASP A 99 -9.55 4.55 -18.31
CA ASP A 99 -8.59 3.49 -17.98
C ASP A 99 -9.13 2.65 -16.81
N PRO A 100 -9.28 1.32 -16.98
CA PRO A 100 -9.95 0.48 -15.98
C PRO A 100 -9.29 0.51 -14.60
N SER A 101 -7.94 0.54 -14.52
CA SER A 101 -7.24 0.61 -13.22
C SER A 101 -7.43 1.97 -12.56
N ILE A 102 -7.37 3.04 -13.34
CA ILE A 102 -7.52 4.41 -12.84
C ILE A 102 -8.96 4.66 -12.38
N SER A 103 -9.93 4.32 -13.21
CA SER A 103 -11.36 4.55 -12.92
C SER A 103 -11.87 3.74 -11.72
N THR A 104 -11.38 2.50 -11.58
CA THR A 104 -11.84 1.60 -10.51
C THR A 104 -11.14 1.84 -9.19
N HIS A 105 -9.82 2.08 -9.22
CA HIS A 105 -9.01 2.04 -8.01
C HIS A 105 -8.38 3.38 -7.61
N VAL A 106 -8.16 4.31 -8.55
CA VAL A 106 -7.43 5.55 -8.26
C VAL A 106 -8.36 6.76 -8.12
N ILE A 107 -9.39 6.88 -8.96
CA ILE A 107 -10.36 8.00 -8.86
C ILE A 107 -11.12 8.00 -7.54
N PRO A 108 -11.64 6.85 -7.02
CA PRO A 108 -12.35 6.86 -5.74
C PRO A 108 -11.46 7.40 -4.61
N LEU A 109 -12.02 8.25 -3.76
CA LEU A 109 -11.34 8.89 -2.62
C LEU A 109 -10.18 9.85 -2.99
N THR A 110 -10.00 10.17 -4.29
CA THR A 110 -9.01 11.15 -4.75
C THR A 110 -9.69 12.46 -5.11
N HIS A 111 -9.22 13.58 -4.54
CA HIS A 111 -9.82 14.89 -4.71
C HIS A 111 -8.91 15.89 -5.44
N SER A 112 -7.60 15.62 -5.52
CA SER A 112 -6.63 16.56 -6.07
C SER A 112 -6.24 16.32 -7.54
N PHE A 113 -6.89 15.39 -8.24
CA PHE A 113 -6.67 15.24 -9.69
C PHE A 113 -7.13 16.49 -10.45
N PHE A 114 -6.27 17.00 -11.31
CA PHE A 114 -6.67 18.01 -12.26
C PHE A 114 -7.26 17.33 -13.50
N GLN A 115 -8.54 17.64 -13.79
CA GLN A 115 -9.22 17.08 -14.95
C GLN A 115 -9.18 18.05 -16.13
N GLN A 116 -8.77 17.57 -17.31
CA GLN A 116 -8.77 18.30 -18.56
C GLN A 116 -9.48 17.47 -19.66
N GLY A 117 -10.75 17.75 -19.87
CA GLY A 117 -11.59 16.95 -20.77
C GLY A 117 -11.77 15.52 -20.24
N ASP A 118 -11.34 14.52 -21.00
CA ASP A 118 -11.34 13.10 -20.67
C ASP A 118 -10.01 12.62 -20.05
N LEU A 119 -9.12 13.56 -19.73
CA LEU A 119 -7.81 13.25 -19.14
C LEU A 119 -7.73 13.65 -17.67
N LEU A 120 -7.06 12.82 -16.89
CA LEU A 120 -6.65 13.08 -15.53
C LEU A 120 -5.15 13.38 -15.51
N LEU A 121 -4.78 14.57 -15.05
CA LEU A 121 -3.40 15.03 -15.02
C LEU A 121 -2.82 14.79 -13.62
N ALA A 122 -1.77 13.98 -13.56
CA ALA A 122 -1.02 13.75 -12.34
C ALA A 122 -0.02 14.89 -12.06
N ASP A 123 0.32 15.09 -10.79
CA ASP A 123 1.33 16.06 -10.39
C ASP A 123 2.75 15.50 -10.58
N MET A 124 3.06 15.20 -11.85
CA MET A 124 4.37 14.74 -12.32
C MET A 124 4.67 15.38 -13.68
N TRP A 125 5.77 16.11 -13.77
CA TRP A 125 6.17 16.87 -14.96
C TRP A 125 7.60 16.55 -15.35
N TYR A 126 7.84 16.51 -16.65
CA TYR A 126 9.17 16.58 -17.23
C TYR A 126 9.37 17.94 -17.90
N LEU A 127 10.44 18.64 -17.55
CA LEU A 127 10.78 19.97 -17.98
C LEU A 127 12.21 19.99 -18.53
N PRO A 128 12.40 20.05 -19.87
CA PRO A 128 13.72 19.93 -20.48
C PRO A 128 14.64 21.13 -20.24
N ARG A 129 14.06 22.28 -19.82
CA ARG A 129 14.81 23.53 -19.57
C ARG A 129 14.51 24.12 -18.18
N GLY A 130 14.06 23.30 -17.25
CA GLY A 130 13.71 23.74 -15.91
C GLY A 130 12.36 24.39 -15.77
N VAL A 131 12.07 24.90 -14.58
CA VAL A 131 10.83 25.58 -14.22
C VAL A 131 10.91 27.02 -14.73
N SER A 132 10.11 27.39 -15.73
CA SER A 132 9.99 28.75 -16.23
C SER A 132 8.56 29.27 -16.10
N GLN A 133 8.39 30.59 -16.01
CA GLN A 133 7.07 31.25 -15.72
C GLN A 133 5.94 30.92 -16.69
N SER A 134 6.21 30.34 -17.85
CA SER A 134 5.22 30.15 -18.93
C SER A 134 5.16 28.74 -19.48
N VAL A 135 5.48 27.73 -18.69
CA VAL A 135 5.50 26.35 -19.20
C VAL A 135 4.09 25.76 -19.17
N GLU A 136 3.41 25.79 -20.31
CA GLU A 136 2.30 24.88 -20.56
C GLU A 136 2.88 23.49 -20.89
N ALA A 137 2.79 22.58 -19.93
CA ALA A 137 3.18 21.19 -20.14
C ALA A 137 2.06 20.44 -20.88
N GLU A 138 2.38 19.86 -22.03
CA GLU A 138 1.44 19.03 -22.79
C GLU A 138 1.11 17.74 -22.04
N PRO A 139 -0.16 17.28 -22.00
CA PRO A 139 -0.49 15.99 -21.42
C PRO A 139 0.21 14.84 -22.16
N MET A 140 0.98 14.03 -21.42
CA MET A 140 1.55 12.78 -21.93
C MET A 140 0.76 11.61 -21.38
N ILE A 141 -0.08 11.03 -22.20
CA ILE A 141 -0.93 9.90 -21.82
C ILE A 141 -0.06 8.63 -21.71
N VAL A 142 -0.14 7.99 -20.56
CA VAL A 142 0.40 6.65 -20.30
C VAL A 142 -0.76 5.71 -20.05
N ASP A 143 -0.80 4.60 -20.79
CA ASP A 143 -1.75 3.50 -20.59
C ASP A 143 -1.23 2.61 -19.47
N THR A 144 -2.07 2.28 -18.48
CA THR A 144 -1.67 1.44 -17.35
C THR A 144 -1.48 -0.03 -17.73
N GLU A 145 -1.92 -0.45 -18.92
CA GLU A 145 -1.96 -1.85 -19.38
C GLU A 145 -2.65 -2.74 -18.33
N PRO A 146 -3.94 -2.50 -18.03
CA PRO A 146 -4.63 -3.22 -16.98
C PRO A 146 -4.96 -4.65 -17.38
N SER A 147 -4.88 -5.56 -16.41
CA SER A 147 -5.33 -6.94 -16.52
C SER A 147 -6.47 -7.18 -15.56
N GLU A 148 -7.61 -7.68 -16.05
CA GLU A 148 -8.74 -8.04 -15.21
C GLU A 148 -8.50 -9.41 -14.58
N VAL A 149 -8.51 -9.46 -13.25
CA VAL A 149 -8.28 -10.69 -12.50
C VAL A 149 -9.46 -10.96 -11.59
N GLY A 150 -10.18 -12.05 -11.87
CA GLY A 150 -11.24 -12.57 -11.00
C GLY A 150 -10.65 -13.19 -9.74
N TYR A 151 -11.22 -12.84 -8.62
CA TYR A 151 -10.76 -13.31 -7.31
C TYR A 151 -11.71 -14.33 -6.69
N TYR A 152 -13.02 -14.05 -6.66
CA TYR A 152 -14.01 -14.88 -6.04
C TYR A 152 -15.40 -14.63 -6.65
N HIS A 153 -16.15 -15.69 -6.87
CA HIS A 153 -17.55 -15.59 -7.26
C HIS A 153 -18.44 -15.53 -6.02
N VAL A 154 -19.10 -14.41 -5.80
CA VAL A 154 -20.04 -14.27 -4.69
C VAL A 154 -21.34 -14.97 -5.05
N PRO A 155 -21.73 -16.06 -4.33
CA PRO A 155 -22.96 -16.76 -4.65
C PRO A 155 -24.20 -15.85 -4.50
N PRO A 156 -25.23 -15.98 -5.36
CA PRO A 156 -26.42 -15.14 -5.32
C PRO A 156 -27.18 -15.15 -3.98
N TYR A 157 -27.03 -16.22 -3.20
CA TYR A 157 -27.65 -16.29 -1.86
C TYR A 157 -26.92 -15.45 -0.80
N MET A 158 -25.65 -15.08 -1.04
CA MET A 158 -24.91 -14.16 -0.18
C MET A 158 -25.19 -12.70 -0.56
N ALA A 159 -25.11 -12.37 -1.84
CA ALA A 159 -25.43 -11.05 -2.35
C ALA A 159 -25.82 -11.12 -3.83
N THR A 160 -27.07 -10.81 -4.12
CA THR A 160 -27.66 -10.97 -5.46
C THR A 160 -27.08 -10.02 -6.52
N GLU A 161 -26.46 -8.92 -6.10
CA GLU A 161 -26.02 -7.83 -6.99
C GLU A 161 -24.50 -7.74 -7.14
N VAL A 162 -23.73 -8.56 -6.41
CA VAL A 162 -22.27 -8.40 -6.35
C VAL A 162 -21.57 -9.13 -7.51
N GLY A 163 -21.99 -10.34 -7.84
CA GLY A 163 -21.37 -11.13 -8.90
C GLY A 163 -19.92 -11.53 -8.60
N ASP A 164 -19.07 -11.52 -9.62
CA ASP A 164 -17.66 -11.84 -9.49
C ASP A 164 -16.88 -10.66 -8.89
N LEU A 165 -16.06 -10.96 -7.89
CA LEU A 165 -15.08 -9.99 -7.38
C LEU A 165 -13.89 -9.95 -8.34
N VAL A 166 -13.71 -8.83 -9.01
CA VAL A 166 -12.63 -8.62 -9.96
C VAL A 166 -11.82 -7.38 -9.62
N TYR A 167 -10.52 -7.44 -9.88
CA TYR A 167 -9.62 -6.32 -9.76
C TYR A 167 -9.01 -5.97 -11.11
N GLN A 168 -8.86 -4.66 -11.36
CA GLN A 168 -8.18 -4.13 -12.54
C GLN A 168 -6.72 -3.84 -12.19
N LEU A 169 -5.84 -4.81 -12.42
CA LEU A 169 -4.44 -4.76 -11.98
C LEU A 169 -3.55 -4.13 -13.05
N PRO A 170 -2.90 -2.98 -12.79
CA PRO A 170 -2.07 -2.31 -13.78
C PRO A 170 -0.69 -2.93 -13.87
N LYS A 171 -0.12 -3.00 -15.07
CA LYS A 171 1.29 -3.27 -15.27
C LYS A 171 2.14 -2.03 -14.98
N LYS A 172 1.60 -0.85 -15.29
CA LYS A 172 2.18 0.45 -14.99
C LYS A 172 1.37 1.11 -13.90
N SER A 173 1.78 0.90 -12.66
CA SER A 173 1.05 1.31 -11.48
C SER A 173 1.22 2.79 -11.16
N PHE A 174 0.12 3.45 -10.84
CA PHE A 174 0.07 4.82 -10.36
C PHE A 174 -1.07 4.97 -9.33
N VAL A 175 -0.79 5.60 -8.20
CA VAL A 175 -1.80 5.98 -7.18
C VAL A 175 -1.41 7.33 -6.59
N LEU A 176 -2.40 8.20 -6.42
CA LEU A 176 -2.29 9.41 -5.63
C LEU A 176 -2.79 9.10 -4.21
N ILE A 177 -1.91 9.18 -3.22
CA ILE A 177 -2.22 8.76 -1.85
C ILE A 177 -2.85 9.92 -1.09
N GLU A 178 -4.16 9.84 -0.85
CA GLU A 178 -4.96 10.79 -0.08
C GLU A 178 -5.83 10.11 0.99
N ASN A 179 -5.85 8.77 1.00
CA ASN A 179 -6.62 7.97 1.94
C ASN A 179 -5.86 6.68 2.25
N TRP A 180 -6.15 6.04 3.40
CA TRP A 180 -5.55 4.76 3.75
C TRP A 180 -5.87 3.64 2.73
N VAL A 181 -7.03 3.73 2.05
CA VAL A 181 -7.40 2.79 0.98
C VAL A 181 -6.40 2.84 -0.17
N HIS A 182 -5.84 4.02 -0.46
CA HIS A 182 -4.79 4.15 -1.47
C HIS A 182 -3.48 3.46 -1.05
N ILE A 183 -3.18 3.38 0.27
CA ILE A 183 -2.06 2.56 0.77
C ILE A 183 -2.34 1.07 0.51
N PHE A 184 -3.55 0.60 0.82
CA PHE A 184 -3.97 -0.77 0.49
C PHE A 184 -3.83 -1.07 -1.01
N ILE A 185 -4.29 -0.16 -1.87
CA ILE A 185 -4.20 -0.31 -3.33
C ILE A 185 -2.72 -0.35 -3.77
N ALA A 186 -1.90 0.59 -3.32
CA ALA A 186 -0.48 0.68 -3.68
C ALA A 186 0.32 -0.54 -3.23
N ASP A 187 0.09 -1.02 -2.00
CA ASP A 187 0.81 -2.16 -1.44
C ASP A 187 0.33 -3.48 -2.02
N ILE A 188 -0.97 -3.71 -1.93
CA ILE A 188 -1.55 -5.03 -2.17
C ILE A 188 -1.95 -5.19 -3.62
N LEU A 189 -2.86 -4.37 -4.14
CA LEU A 189 -3.38 -4.56 -5.49
C LEU A 189 -2.31 -4.29 -6.54
N PHE A 190 -1.68 -3.12 -6.48
CA PHE A 190 -0.73 -2.65 -7.50
C PHE A 190 0.71 -3.09 -7.22
N GLY A 191 1.02 -3.44 -5.98
CA GLY A 191 2.32 -3.97 -5.58
C GLY A 191 2.39 -5.49 -5.68
N VAL A 192 1.91 -6.17 -4.64
CA VAL A 192 2.09 -7.62 -4.47
C VAL A 192 1.27 -8.41 -5.49
N PHE A 193 -0.03 -8.12 -5.61
CA PHE A 193 -0.91 -8.90 -6.47
C PHE A 193 -0.59 -8.70 -7.96
N SER A 194 -0.52 -7.45 -8.40
CA SER A 194 -0.11 -7.11 -9.76
C SER A 194 1.26 -7.71 -10.11
N GLY A 195 2.25 -7.57 -9.21
CA GLY A 195 3.56 -8.17 -9.39
C GLY A 195 3.53 -9.69 -9.57
N GLY A 196 2.63 -10.39 -8.86
CA GLY A 196 2.39 -11.82 -9.01
C GLY A 196 1.78 -12.20 -10.35
N VAL A 197 0.74 -11.48 -10.77
CA VAL A 197 0.03 -11.72 -12.04
C VAL A 197 0.97 -11.53 -13.23
N PHE A 198 1.66 -10.39 -13.32
CA PHE A 198 2.57 -10.13 -14.45
C PHE A 198 3.80 -11.05 -14.46
N ARG A 199 4.23 -11.54 -13.28
CA ARG A 199 5.25 -12.58 -13.24
C ARG A 199 4.72 -13.91 -13.80
N GLN A 200 3.48 -14.27 -13.50
CA GLN A 200 2.86 -15.47 -14.05
C GLN A 200 2.66 -15.35 -15.57
N GLU A 201 2.18 -14.22 -16.07
CA GLU A 201 2.07 -13.95 -17.50
C GLU A 201 3.41 -14.09 -18.22
N ARG A 202 4.47 -13.59 -17.60
CA ARG A 202 5.84 -13.74 -18.12
C ARG A 202 6.28 -15.21 -18.20
N ILE A 203 5.94 -16.01 -17.19
CA ILE A 203 6.23 -17.47 -17.20
C ILE A 203 5.49 -18.15 -18.34
N ASP A 204 4.26 -17.73 -18.63
CA ASP A 204 3.42 -18.35 -19.65
C ASP A 204 3.83 -17.90 -21.08
N SER A 205 4.26 -16.66 -21.26
CA SER A 205 4.60 -16.07 -22.55
C SER A 205 6.07 -16.27 -22.96
N GLU A 206 7.03 -16.22 -22.01
CA GLU A 206 8.47 -16.28 -22.29
C GLU A 206 9.04 -17.70 -22.06
N TRP A 207 9.16 -18.51 -23.11
CA TRP A 207 9.68 -19.89 -23.00
C TRP A 207 11.10 -19.97 -22.43
N VAL A 208 11.97 -18.99 -22.71
CA VAL A 208 13.34 -18.92 -22.16
C VAL A 208 13.30 -18.74 -20.65
N TYR A 209 12.46 -17.84 -20.16
CA TYR A 209 12.27 -17.61 -18.73
C TYR A 209 11.68 -18.87 -18.05
N LYS A 210 10.72 -19.51 -18.68
CA LYS A 210 10.16 -20.78 -18.21
C LYS A 210 11.22 -21.91 -18.10
N LEU A 211 12.10 -22.04 -19.09
CA LEU A 211 13.22 -22.98 -19.05
C LEU A 211 14.21 -22.65 -17.92
N LYS A 212 14.51 -21.36 -17.71
CA LYS A 212 15.34 -20.92 -16.57
C LYS A 212 14.73 -21.36 -15.24
N LEU A 213 13.45 -21.14 -15.04
CA LEU A 213 12.74 -21.56 -13.82
C LEU A 213 12.76 -23.08 -13.63
N LEU A 214 12.52 -23.85 -14.71
CA LEU A 214 12.55 -25.31 -14.67
C LEU A 214 13.96 -25.82 -14.32
N SER A 215 15.00 -25.26 -14.94
CA SER A 215 16.39 -25.66 -14.64
C SER A 215 16.76 -25.36 -13.20
N ARG A 216 16.34 -24.20 -12.65
CA ARG A 216 16.53 -23.87 -11.23
C ARG A 216 15.81 -24.86 -10.32
N SER A 217 14.54 -25.16 -10.63
CA SER A 217 13.76 -26.13 -9.84
C SER A 217 14.40 -27.51 -9.77
N VAL A 218 14.95 -27.99 -10.89
CA VAL A 218 15.66 -29.27 -10.93
C VAL A 218 16.97 -29.21 -10.10
N LEU A 219 17.75 -28.13 -10.27
CA LEU A 219 19.00 -27.96 -9.54
C LEU A 219 18.80 -27.84 -8.03
N GLU A 220 17.78 -27.13 -7.60
CA GLU A 220 17.46 -26.90 -6.20
C GLU A 220 16.58 -27.99 -5.59
N GLN A 221 16.08 -28.93 -6.39
CA GLN A 221 15.11 -29.96 -5.97
C GLN A 221 13.84 -29.37 -5.33
N LYS A 222 13.39 -28.24 -5.88
CA LYS A 222 12.21 -27.49 -5.39
C LYS A 222 11.13 -27.38 -6.47
N GLN A 223 9.91 -27.08 -6.06
CA GLN A 223 8.85 -26.72 -6.96
C GLN A 223 9.15 -25.40 -7.68
N ILE A 224 8.56 -25.18 -8.86
CA ILE A 224 8.77 -23.96 -9.64
C ILE A 224 8.50 -22.71 -8.81
N ARG A 225 7.43 -22.67 -8.05
CA ARG A 225 7.05 -21.52 -7.21
C ARG A 225 7.88 -21.37 -5.94
N SER A 226 8.73 -22.35 -5.58
CA SER A 226 9.55 -22.32 -4.36
C SER A 226 11.05 -22.19 -4.63
N ASN A 227 11.48 -22.08 -5.88
CA ASN A 227 12.88 -21.92 -6.23
C ASN A 227 13.41 -20.50 -5.99
N SER A 228 14.72 -20.32 -6.01
CA SER A 228 15.39 -19.03 -5.71
C SER A 228 15.11 -17.90 -6.72
N GLU A 229 14.57 -18.19 -7.91
CA GLU A 229 14.08 -17.16 -8.85
C GLU A 229 12.70 -16.60 -8.43
N MET A 230 11.91 -17.38 -7.72
CA MET A 230 10.59 -17.02 -7.26
C MET A 230 10.57 -16.56 -5.80
N VAL A 231 11.47 -17.08 -4.98
CA VAL A 231 11.58 -16.74 -3.55
C VAL A 231 12.97 -16.16 -3.29
N SER A 232 13.03 -14.86 -3.04
CA SER A 232 14.25 -14.17 -2.63
C SER A 232 14.37 -14.17 -1.11
N VAL A 233 15.51 -14.63 -0.59
CA VAL A 233 15.75 -14.75 0.85
C VAL A 233 17.00 -13.97 1.22
N GLY A 234 16.89 -13.15 2.25
CA GLY A 234 17.98 -12.35 2.81
C GLY A 234 18.98 -13.17 3.63
N ASN A 235 19.78 -12.47 4.42
CA ASN A 235 20.80 -13.09 5.27
C ASN A 235 20.21 -13.53 6.62
N ASN A 236 20.79 -14.58 7.22
CA ASN A 236 20.43 -15.09 8.56
C ASN A 236 18.94 -15.40 8.69
N VAL A 237 18.35 -16.07 7.69
CA VAL A 237 16.94 -16.48 7.68
C VAL A 237 16.85 -17.94 8.08
N LEU A 238 16.02 -18.24 9.08
CA LEU A 238 15.73 -19.60 9.55
C LEU A 238 14.33 -20.00 9.07
N ILE A 239 14.26 -21.04 8.24
CA ILE A 239 12.98 -21.57 7.72
C ILE A 239 12.86 -23.03 8.17
N ASP A 240 11.79 -23.33 8.92
CA ASP A 240 11.50 -24.71 9.32
C ASP A 240 11.27 -25.58 8.08
N PRO A 241 11.78 -26.82 8.02
CA PRO A 241 11.62 -27.71 6.87
C PRO A 241 10.16 -28.02 6.49
N SER A 242 9.23 -27.89 7.42
CA SER A 242 7.78 -28.08 7.18
C SER A 242 7.06 -26.81 6.69
N ALA A 243 7.73 -25.66 6.65
CA ALA A 243 7.15 -24.43 6.11
C ALA A 243 7.07 -24.48 4.58
N THR A 244 6.01 -23.89 4.03
CA THR A 244 5.80 -23.76 2.59
C THR A 244 5.90 -22.32 2.18
N VAL A 245 6.92 -21.95 1.38
CA VAL A 245 7.10 -20.60 0.85
C VAL A 245 6.98 -20.63 -0.66
N LEU A 246 5.99 -19.94 -1.17
CA LEU A 246 5.67 -19.81 -2.60
C LEU A 246 5.89 -18.38 -3.08
N GLY A 247 6.46 -18.24 -4.27
CA GLY A 247 6.71 -16.95 -4.87
C GLY A 247 5.62 -16.48 -5.85
N PRO A 248 5.76 -15.20 -6.26
CA PRO A 248 6.90 -14.33 -5.97
C PRO A 248 6.88 -13.79 -4.52
N THR A 249 7.87 -14.18 -3.74
CA THR A 249 7.99 -13.76 -2.33
C THR A 249 9.39 -13.20 -2.07
N LYS A 250 9.44 -12.11 -1.30
CA LYS A 250 10.71 -11.52 -0.82
C LYS A 250 10.75 -11.63 0.69
N ILE A 251 11.87 -12.10 1.23
CA ILE A 251 12.13 -12.21 2.67
C ILE A 251 13.39 -11.43 2.98
N GLY A 252 13.32 -10.53 3.95
CA GLY A 252 14.44 -9.72 4.41
C GLY A 252 15.45 -10.47 5.25
N ASP A 253 16.29 -9.76 5.97
CA ASP A 253 17.34 -10.32 6.82
C ASP A 253 16.83 -10.65 8.23
N ASN A 254 17.47 -11.62 8.91
CA ASN A 254 17.16 -12.01 10.30
C ASN A 254 15.69 -12.41 10.50
N VAL A 255 15.13 -13.22 9.60
CA VAL A 255 13.74 -13.69 9.67
C VAL A 255 13.67 -15.12 10.17
N GLU A 256 12.72 -15.39 11.07
CA GLU A 256 12.43 -16.73 11.58
C GLU A 256 11.04 -17.18 11.12
N ILE A 257 10.96 -18.33 10.44
CA ILE A 257 9.72 -18.93 9.93
C ILE A 257 9.55 -20.31 10.54
N GLY A 258 8.54 -20.44 11.39
CA GLY A 258 8.26 -21.65 12.18
C GLY A 258 7.57 -22.76 11.41
N ALA A 259 7.36 -23.89 12.11
CA ALA A 259 6.80 -25.10 11.53
C ALA A 259 5.37 -24.92 10.99
N GLY A 260 5.10 -25.48 9.80
CA GLY A 260 3.78 -25.45 9.17
C GLY A 260 3.31 -24.07 8.71
N VAL A 261 4.19 -23.09 8.65
CA VAL A 261 3.88 -21.77 8.09
C VAL A 261 3.69 -21.85 6.58
N VAL A 262 2.69 -21.17 6.06
CA VAL A 262 2.45 -21.03 4.62
C VAL A 262 2.56 -19.56 4.23
N ILE A 263 3.43 -19.26 3.27
CA ILE A 263 3.61 -17.91 2.71
C ILE A 263 3.45 -18.00 1.20
N ASP A 264 2.57 -17.21 0.62
CA ASP A 264 2.34 -17.16 -0.82
C ASP A 264 2.25 -15.71 -1.32
N ASN A 265 3.17 -15.34 -2.21
CA ASN A 265 3.21 -14.04 -2.84
C ASN A 265 3.18 -12.89 -1.80
N CYS A 266 4.23 -12.80 -0.99
CA CYS A 266 4.35 -11.83 0.09
C CYS A 266 5.66 -11.03 0.04
N ILE A 267 5.66 -9.88 0.70
CA ILE A 267 6.87 -9.14 1.06
C ILE A 267 7.01 -9.22 2.58
N ILE A 268 8.10 -9.82 3.04
CA ILE A 268 8.44 -9.93 4.45
C ILE A 268 9.70 -9.09 4.68
N GLY A 269 9.63 -8.17 5.60
CA GLY A 269 10.73 -7.30 6.01
C GLY A 269 11.82 -8.03 6.78
N SER A 270 12.70 -7.26 7.38
CA SER A 270 13.80 -7.76 8.21
C SER A 270 13.41 -7.83 9.69
N ASN A 271 14.09 -8.70 10.46
CA ASN A 271 13.85 -8.90 11.90
C ASN A 271 12.39 -9.32 12.21
N VAL A 272 11.79 -10.15 11.34
CA VAL A 272 10.41 -10.64 11.47
C VAL A 272 10.41 -12.06 12.01
N THR A 273 9.52 -12.31 12.96
CA THR A 273 9.27 -13.67 13.50
C THR A 273 7.85 -14.12 13.14
N ILE A 274 7.75 -15.24 12.43
CA ILE A 274 6.49 -15.87 12.04
C ILE A 274 6.44 -17.26 12.69
N SER A 275 5.65 -17.38 13.76
CA SER A 275 5.57 -18.64 14.53
C SER A 275 4.71 -19.69 13.84
N GLN A 276 4.60 -20.87 14.46
CA GLN A 276 4.02 -22.08 13.89
C GLN A 276 2.58 -21.91 13.40
N GLY A 277 2.30 -22.44 12.20
CA GLY A 277 0.97 -22.53 11.61
C GLY A 277 0.38 -21.21 11.14
N CYS A 278 1.17 -20.13 11.06
CA CYS A 278 0.73 -18.87 10.43
C CYS A 278 0.52 -19.05 8.92
N GLN A 279 -0.42 -18.31 8.37
CA GLN A 279 -0.74 -18.31 6.94
C GLN A 279 -0.75 -16.89 6.40
N LEU A 280 0.10 -16.61 5.42
CA LEU A 280 0.23 -15.31 4.80
C LEU A 280 0.05 -15.43 3.29
N MET A 281 -0.87 -14.68 2.72
CA MET A 281 -1.11 -14.64 1.28
C MET A 281 -1.29 -13.19 0.81
N LEU A 282 -0.62 -12.83 -0.29
CA LEU A 282 -0.73 -11.51 -0.91
C LEU A 282 -0.54 -10.35 0.09
N SER A 283 0.41 -10.50 1.02
CA SER A 283 0.55 -9.59 2.16
C SER A 283 1.92 -8.95 2.25
N VAL A 284 1.97 -7.77 2.86
CA VAL A 284 3.20 -7.06 3.19
C VAL A 284 3.36 -7.04 4.70
N VAL A 285 4.46 -7.59 5.21
CA VAL A 285 4.83 -7.58 6.63
C VAL A 285 6.13 -6.82 6.76
N SER A 286 6.09 -5.64 7.34
CA SER A 286 7.26 -4.76 7.46
C SER A 286 8.22 -5.22 8.56
N ASP A 287 9.32 -4.49 8.70
CA ASP A 287 10.42 -4.81 9.60
C ASP A 287 9.96 -4.91 11.05
N GLY A 288 10.54 -5.83 11.82
CA GLY A 288 10.31 -5.95 13.25
C GLY A 288 8.97 -6.54 13.68
N CYS A 289 8.14 -6.99 12.75
CA CYS A 289 6.83 -7.57 13.06
C CYS A 289 6.95 -8.93 13.73
N PHE A 290 5.98 -9.23 14.62
CA PHE A 290 5.87 -10.50 15.31
C PHE A 290 4.49 -11.13 15.12
N LEU A 291 4.45 -12.34 14.54
CA LEU A 291 3.24 -13.11 14.27
C LEU A 291 3.28 -14.42 15.06
N PRO A 292 2.73 -14.48 16.27
CA PRO A 292 2.59 -15.72 17.04
C PRO A 292 1.59 -16.69 16.38
N PHE A 293 1.47 -17.87 16.97
CA PHE A 293 0.84 -19.06 16.37
C PHE A 293 -0.49 -18.81 15.68
N ARG A 294 -0.66 -19.38 14.46
CA ARG A 294 -1.91 -19.40 13.69
C ARG A 294 -2.48 -18.02 13.37
N THR A 295 -1.63 -17.01 13.29
CA THR A 295 -2.02 -15.72 12.71
C THR A 295 -2.20 -15.90 11.20
N SER A 296 -3.30 -15.38 10.66
CA SER A 296 -3.61 -15.44 9.23
C SER A 296 -3.73 -14.03 8.65
N LEU A 297 -2.98 -13.78 7.60
CA LEU A 297 -3.02 -12.53 6.86
C LEU A 297 -3.38 -12.81 5.40
N PHE A 298 -4.43 -12.16 4.92
CA PHE A 298 -4.83 -12.21 3.52
C PHE A 298 -4.97 -10.79 2.97
N MET A 299 -4.20 -10.46 1.92
CA MET A 299 -4.19 -9.12 1.32
C MET A 299 -4.07 -8.01 2.38
N THR A 300 -3.11 -8.15 3.29
CA THR A 300 -2.97 -7.28 4.46
C THR A 300 -1.58 -6.67 4.53
N THR A 301 -1.52 -5.37 4.84
CA THR A 301 -0.29 -4.65 5.14
C THR A 301 -0.13 -4.49 6.65
N LEU A 302 1.00 -4.94 7.18
CA LEU A 302 1.47 -4.60 8.52
C LEU A 302 2.69 -3.69 8.40
N MET A 303 2.61 -2.49 8.96
CA MET A 303 3.77 -1.60 9.07
C MET A 303 4.69 -2.07 10.20
N GLU A 304 5.83 -1.43 10.36
CA GLU A 304 6.92 -1.87 11.23
C GLU A 304 6.51 -2.08 12.70
N ASN A 305 7.22 -3.01 13.36
CA ASN A 305 7.09 -3.33 14.80
C ASN A 305 5.67 -3.72 15.22
N THR A 306 4.83 -4.17 14.29
CA THR A 306 3.44 -4.57 14.58
C THR A 306 3.39 -6.00 15.06
N MET A 307 2.62 -6.24 16.11
CA MET A 307 2.32 -7.57 16.63
C MET A 307 0.84 -7.91 16.41
N VAL A 308 0.57 -9.02 15.72
CA VAL A 308 -0.78 -9.56 15.56
C VAL A 308 -0.85 -10.88 16.32
N ALA A 309 -1.56 -10.91 17.43
CA ALA A 309 -1.58 -12.04 18.35
C ALA A 309 -2.26 -13.30 17.77
N GLN A 310 -2.14 -14.41 18.47
CA GLN A 310 -2.52 -15.75 18.01
C GLN A 310 -4.00 -15.87 17.61
N ASN A 311 -4.28 -16.76 16.66
CA ASN A 311 -5.63 -17.05 16.14
C ASN A 311 -6.37 -15.81 15.63
N THR A 312 -5.64 -14.80 15.19
CA THR A 312 -6.19 -13.57 14.61
C THR A 312 -6.19 -13.69 13.09
N CYS A 313 -7.28 -13.29 12.45
CA CYS A 313 -7.40 -13.27 11.01
C CYS A 313 -7.64 -11.83 10.53
N LEU A 314 -6.71 -11.31 9.75
CA LEU A 314 -6.82 -10.01 9.09
C LEU A 314 -6.95 -10.20 7.59
N GLN A 315 -8.02 -9.63 7.02
CA GLN A 315 -8.29 -9.69 5.58
C GLN A 315 -8.46 -8.26 5.05
N LEU A 316 -7.76 -7.93 3.98
CA LEU A 316 -7.80 -6.64 3.29
C LEU A 316 -7.63 -5.45 4.26
N CYS A 317 -6.69 -5.58 5.19
CA CYS A 317 -6.44 -4.60 6.25
C CYS A 317 -5.14 -3.83 6.03
N VAL A 318 -5.08 -2.62 6.60
CA VAL A 318 -3.83 -1.87 6.75
C VAL A 318 -3.63 -1.57 8.23
N VAL A 319 -2.49 -1.97 8.79
CA VAL A 319 -2.17 -1.79 10.21
C VAL A 319 -0.91 -0.95 10.33
N GLY A 320 -1.02 0.15 11.04
CA GLY A 320 0.06 1.10 11.31
C GLY A 320 1.17 0.52 12.18
N ARG A 321 2.27 1.26 12.26
CA ARG A 321 3.48 0.86 13.02
C ARG A 321 3.25 0.84 14.53
N ASP A 322 4.12 0.10 15.24
CA ASP A 322 4.14 0.02 16.70
C ASP A 322 2.78 -0.38 17.33
N THR A 323 1.98 -1.17 16.58
CA THR A 323 0.60 -1.52 16.92
C THR A 323 0.50 -2.96 17.42
N PHE A 324 -0.31 -3.16 18.44
CA PHE A 324 -0.67 -4.48 18.98
C PHE A 324 -2.13 -4.81 18.69
N ILE A 325 -2.37 -5.96 18.05
CA ILE A 325 -3.70 -6.52 17.82
C ILE A 325 -3.84 -7.80 18.63
N GLY A 326 -4.77 -7.80 19.58
CA GLY A 326 -5.01 -8.91 20.51
C GLY A 326 -5.60 -10.16 19.86
N ALA A 327 -5.44 -11.29 20.52
CA ALA A 327 -5.82 -12.59 20.02
C ALA A 327 -7.30 -12.73 19.68
N GLY A 328 -7.61 -13.42 18.57
CA GLY A 328 -9.00 -13.67 18.16
C GLY A 328 -9.74 -12.42 17.68
N THR A 329 -9.06 -11.31 17.48
CA THR A 329 -9.65 -10.10 16.88
C THR A 329 -9.91 -10.35 15.40
N THR A 330 -11.07 -9.91 14.91
CA THR A 330 -11.52 -10.11 13.53
C THR A 330 -11.92 -8.77 12.90
N PHE A 331 -11.39 -8.53 11.72
CA PHE A 331 -11.90 -7.47 10.84
C PHE A 331 -12.77 -8.13 9.78
N THR A 332 -14.05 -7.79 9.75
CA THR A 332 -14.94 -8.24 8.69
C THR A 332 -14.71 -7.41 7.44
N ASP A 333 -14.83 -8.02 6.27
CA ASP A 333 -14.45 -7.43 4.98
C ASP A 333 -15.63 -7.26 4.01
N PHE A 334 -16.79 -7.84 4.33
CA PHE A 334 -17.96 -7.90 3.46
C PHE A 334 -19.21 -7.32 4.14
N ASN A 335 -19.98 -6.51 3.38
CA ASN A 335 -21.27 -5.99 3.85
C ASN A 335 -22.41 -6.94 3.46
N VAL A 336 -22.87 -7.74 4.41
CA VAL A 336 -23.91 -8.76 4.20
C VAL A 336 -25.26 -8.16 3.77
N LEU A 337 -25.54 -6.90 4.14
CA LEU A 337 -26.80 -6.23 3.81
C LEU A 337 -26.82 -5.56 2.44
N SER A 338 -25.74 -5.76 1.65
CA SER A 338 -25.49 -5.07 0.40
C SER A 338 -25.40 -3.53 0.53
N GLY A 339 -24.67 -2.92 -0.39
CA GLY A 339 -24.40 -1.49 -0.41
C GLY A 339 -22.89 -1.19 -0.43
N PRO A 340 -22.52 -0.01 -0.91
CA PRO A 340 -21.12 0.34 -1.06
C PRO A 340 -20.42 0.44 0.30
N LEU A 341 -19.19 -0.04 0.34
CA LEU A 341 -18.31 0.18 1.48
C LEU A 341 -17.86 1.64 1.50
N LYS A 342 -18.00 2.27 2.65
CA LYS A 342 -17.61 3.67 2.86
C LYS A 342 -16.56 3.77 3.95
N THR A 343 -15.56 4.58 3.72
CA THR A 343 -14.49 4.84 4.68
C THR A 343 -14.41 6.31 5.06
N LEU A 344 -13.69 6.58 6.15
CA LEU A 344 -13.43 7.93 6.65
C LEU A 344 -12.49 8.66 5.70
N THR A 345 -12.85 9.89 5.36
CA THR A 345 -11.98 10.85 4.65
C THR A 345 -11.39 11.87 5.61
N ARG A 346 -10.39 12.62 5.15
CA ARG A 346 -9.74 13.71 5.91
C ARG A 346 -10.74 14.71 6.50
N GLY A 347 -11.83 14.99 5.80
CA GLY A 347 -12.88 15.91 6.26
C GLY A 347 -13.85 15.32 7.30
N GLY A 348 -13.62 14.11 7.78
CA GLY A 348 -14.53 13.43 8.73
C GLY A 348 -15.79 12.86 8.10
N SER A 349 -15.99 13.01 6.81
CA SER A 349 -17.10 12.41 6.05
C SER A 349 -16.83 10.95 5.70
N LEU A 350 -17.90 10.22 5.34
CA LEU A 350 -17.79 8.86 4.81
C LEU A 350 -18.02 8.89 3.31
N GLU A 351 -17.02 8.42 2.55
CA GLU A 351 -17.09 8.32 1.09
C GLU A 351 -16.96 6.88 0.61
N GLU A 352 -17.50 6.61 -0.57
CA GLU A 352 -17.50 5.29 -1.18
C GLU A 352 -16.10 4.89 -1.66
N THR A 353 -15.70 3.67 -1.32
CA THR A 353 -14.38 3.13 -1.68
C THR A 353 -14.33 2.52 -3.07
N ASN A 354 -15.47 2.30 -3.70
CA ASN A 354 -15.64 1.52 -4.93
C ASN A 354 -15.09 0.07 -4.84
N LEU A 355 -14.81 -0.40 -3.62
CA LEU A 355 -14.42 -1.79 -3.36
C LEU A 355 -15.61 -2.56 -2.78
N GLN A 356 -15.80 -3.79 -3.26
CA GLN A 356 -16.89 -4.68 -2.81
C GLN A 356 -16.54 -5.39 -1.50
N ILE A 357 -15.25 -5.62 -1.27
CA ILE A 357 -14.71 -6.17 -0.04
C ILE A 357 -13.54 -5.30 0.43
N LEU A 358 -13.49 -5.02 1.72
CA LEU A 358 -12.41 -4.26 2.35
C LEU A 358 -12.49 -4.44 3.86
N GLY A 359 -11.39 -4.86 4.47
CA GLY A 359 -11.25 -4.93 5.92
C GLY A 359 -11.23 -3.57 6.58
N GLY A 360 -10.38 -3.38 7.56
CA GLY A 360 -10.27 -2.11 8.27
C GLY A 360 -8.87 -1.54 8.27
N CYS A 361 -8.75 -0.33 8.81
CA CYS A 361 -7.47 0.32 9.01
C CYS A 361 -7.25 0.63 10.49
N VAL A 362 -6.06 0.29 10.99
CA VAL A 362 -5.62 0.66 12.34
C VAL A 362 -4.45 1.63 12.20
N GLY A 363 -4.53 2.75 12.87
CA GLY A 363 -3.47 3.75 12.92
C GLY A 363 -2.21 3.26 13.65
N HIS A 364 -1.29 4.16 13.88
CA HIS A 364 -0.04 3.89 14.56
C HIS A 364 -0.21 3.81 16.08
N HIS A 365 0.69 3.07 16.73
CA HIS A 365 0.81 3.03 18.19
C HIS A 365 -0.49 2.63 18.91
N CYS A 366 -1.33 1.81 18.26
CA CYS A 366 -2.60 1.33 18.81
C CYS A 366 -2.41 0.07 19.66
N ARG A 367 -3.30 -0.13 20.64
CA ARG A 367 -3.37 -1.36 21.45
C ARG A 367 -4.79 -1.88 21.50
N LEU A 368 -5.07 -2.89 20.71
CA LEU A 368 -6.37 -3.52 20.64
C LEU A 368 -6.35 -4.81 21.46
N SER A 369 -7.24 -4.93 22.44
CA SER A 369 -7.33 -6.15 23.27
C SER A 369 -7.89 -7.33 22.46
N ALA A 370 -7.94 -8.51 23.09
CA ALA A 370 -8.40 -9.73 22.45
C ALA A 370 -9.93 -9.75 22.19
N GLY A 371 -10.35 -10.46 21.15
CA GLY A 371 -11.77 -10.79 20.91
C GLY A 371 -12.60 -9.63 20.34
N LEU A 372 -11.98 -8.66 19.68
CA LEU A 372 -12.71 -7.57 19.04
C LEU A 372 -13.26 -7.98 17.67
N THR A 373 -14.39 -7.40 17.28
CA THR A 373 -14.93 -7.48 15.92
C THR A 373 -15.08 -6.07 15.36
N ILE A 374 -14.39 -5.78 14.26
CA ILE A 374 -14.41 -4.47 13.60
C ILE A 374 -15.08 -4.63 12.23
N TYR A 375 -16.03 -3.76 11.91
CA TYR A 375 -16.80 -3.84 10.68
C TYR A 375 -16.03 -3.35 9.46
N PRO A 376 -16.49 -3.70 8.24
CA PRO A 376 -15.77 -3.41 7.00
C PRO A 376 -15.52 -1.91 6.80
N ALA A 377 -14.36 -1.57 6.27
CA ALA A 377 -13.92 -0.22 5.97
C ALA A 377 -13.92 0.74 7.19
N ARG A 378 -13.93 0.21 8.42
CA ARG A 378 -13.82 1.02 9.65
C ARG A 378 -12.36 1.30 9.96
N THR A 379 -12.13 2.42 10.63
CA THR A 379 -10.81 2.89 11.02
C THR A 379 -10.71 3.02 12.54
N VAL A 380 -9.53 2.72 13.06
CA VAL A 380 -9.11 3.01 14.44
C VAL A 380 -7.98 4.04 14.34
N GLU A 381 -8.19 5.22 14.91
CA GLU A 381 -7.19 6.30 14.86
C GLU A 381 -5.91 5.95 15.62
N SER A 382 -4.81 6.57 15.27
CA SER A 382 -3.52 6.41 15.96
C SER A 382 -3.62 6.71 17.46
N ASP A 383 -2.76 6.08 18.24
CA ASP A 383 -2.69 6.19 19.70
C ASP A 383 -3.92 5.66 20.47
N VAL A 384 -4.81 4.94 19.82
CA VAL A 384 -6.01 4.38 20.44
C VAL A 384 -5.71 3.10 21.20
N VAL A 385 -6.20 3.00 22.42
CA VAL A 385 -6.24 1.78 23.24
C VAL A 385 -7.69 1.34 23.40
N ILE A 386 -7.98 0.07 23.10
CA ILE A 386 -9.31 -0.53 23.24
C ILE A 386 -9.22 -1.74 24.17
N LEU A 387 -9.98 -1.71 25.23
CA LEU A 387 -10.21 -2.84 26.13
C LEU A 387 -11.56 -3.50 25.82
N ALA A 388 -11.56 -4.78 25.49
CA ALA A 388 -12.80 -5.52 25.29
C ALA A 388 -13.56 -5.67 26.59
N THR A 389 -14.85 -5.40 26.56
CA THR A 389 -15.82 -5.68 27.63
C THR A 389 -17.02 -6.40 27.04
N ASP A 390 -17.90 -6.95 27.88
CA ASP A 390 -19.09 -7.64 27.42
C ASP A 390 -19.98 -6.76 26.53
N ASP A 391 -20.02 -5.46 26.81
CA ASP A 391 -20.83 -4.49 26.08
C ASP A 391 -20.07 -3.77 24.96
N ARG A 392 -18.73 -3.88 24.92
CA ARG A 392 -17.86 -3.15 23.99
C ARG A 392 -16.78 -4.03 23.40
N HIS A 393 -17.15 -4.84 22.43
CA HIS A 393 -16.24 -5.68 21.64
C HIS A 393 -16.59 -5.72 20.15
N ILE A 394 -17.75 -5.13 19.75
CA ILE A 394 -18.16 -5.03 18.35
C ILE A 394 -18.21 -3.56 17.94
N PHE A 395 -17.43 -3.20 16.94
CA PHE A 395 -17.28 -1.82 16.44
C PHE A 395 -17.85 -1.69 15.04
N THR A 396 -18.97 -0.98 14.93
CA THR A 396 -19.66 -0.70 13.66
C THR A 396 -19.35 0.69 13.10
N LYS A 397 -18.61 1.51 13.87
CA LYS A 397 -18.20 2.88 13.52
C LYS A 397 -16.69 3.02 13.60
N ASN A 398 -16.16 4.08 13.00
CA ASN A 398 -14.77 4.48 13.19
C ASN A 398 -14.53 4.84 14.66
N ILE A 399 -13.31 4.61 15.14
CA ILE A 399 -12.93 4.85 16.54
C ILE A 399 -11.89 5.98 16.51
N MET A 400 -12.24 7.08 17.14
CA MET A 400 -11.39 8.26 17.24
C MET A 400 -10.60 8.23 18.56
N TYR A 401 -9.56 9.06 18.67
CA TYR A 401 -8.69 9.10 19.85
C TYR A 401 -9.47 9.39 21.14
N GLU A 402 -10.49 10.25 21.09
CA GLU A 402 -11.33 10.61 22.23
C GLU A 402 -12.17 9.43 22.76
N GLU A 403 -12.33 8.37 21.95
CA GLU A 403 -13.03 7.14 22.33
C GLU A 403 -12.08 6.07 22.90
N SER A 404 -10.79 6.38 22.99
CA SER A 404 -9.76 5.50 23.57
C SER A 404 -10.03 5.26 25.05
N ASP A 405 -9.93 4.00 25.48
CA ASP A 405 -10.05 3.67 26.91
C ASP A 405 -8.90 4.28 27.72
N PHE A 406 -7.79 4.61 27.08
CA PHE A 406 -6.68 5.31 27.68
C PHE A 406 -7.02 6.78 27.99
N TYR A 407 -7.72 7.46 27.10
CA TYR A 407 -8.14 8.86 27.30
C TYR A 407 -8.94 9.06 28.58
N ALA A 408 -9.79 8.09 28.93
CA ALA A 408 -10.53 8.10 30.21
C ALA A 408 -9.65 7.84 31.44
N HIS A 409 -8.39 7.45 31.29
CA HIS A 409 -7.44 7.09 32.35
C HIS A 409 -6.09 7.80 32.23
N GLU A 410 -6.04 8.91 31.52
CA GLU A 410 -4.85 9.71 31.26
C GLU A 410 -4.08 10.07 32.55
N ASP A 411 -4.78 10.33 33.64
CA ASP A 411 -4.21 10.61 34.97
C ASP A 411 -3.42 9.44 35.61
N LYS A 412 -3.56 8.21 35.06
CA LYS A 412 -3.04 7.00 35.71
C LYS A 412 -1.87 6.38 34.99
N TYR A 413 -1.66 6.71 33.72
CA TYR A 413 -0.69 6.08 32.88
C TYR A 413 0.05 7.11 32.04
N ASP A 414 1.39 7.00 31.99
CA ASP A 414 2.26 7.79 31.10
C ASP A 414 2.16 7.30 29.64
N TYR A 415 1.03 7.56 29.00
CA TYR A 415 0.84 7.28 27.58
C TYR A 415 0.73 8.59 26.84
N VAL A 416 1.78 8.96 26.15
CA VAL A 416 1.81 10.22 25.38
C VAL A 416 1.26 9.97 23.99
N ARG A 417 0.29 10.77 23.58
CA ARG A 417 -0.17 10.80 22.19
C ARG A 417 1.00 11.23 21.28
N GLN A 418 1.28 10.43 20.26
CA GLN A 418 2.42 10.63 19.35
C GLN A 418 2.01 11.19 17.99
N TYR A 419 0.80 10.84 17.54
CA TYR A 419 0.31 11.14 16.20
C TYR A 419 -0.87 12.10 16.29
N LEU A 420 -0.57 13.40 16.27
CA LEU A 420 -1.57 14.46 16.35
C LEU A 420 -2.26 14.64 15.00
N ARG A 421 -3.51 15.07 15.00
CA ARG A 421 -4.18 15.52 13.78
C ARG A 421 -3.56 16.83 13.31
N GLU A 422 -3.62 17.11 12.03
CA GLU A 422 -3.03 18.30 11.41
C GLU A 422 -3.51 19.63 12.06
N ASP A 423 -4.75 19.70 12.49
CA ASP A 423 -5.37 20.87 13.16
C ASP A 423 -4.91 21.01 14.63
N GLU A 424 -4.33 19.98 15.22
CA GLU A 424 -3.83 19.98 16.61
C GLU A 424 -2.33 20.30 16.70
N ASP A 425 -1.60 20.22 15.59
CA ASP A 425 -0.17 20.55 15.50
C ASP A 425 0.12 22.07 15.60
N ILE A 426 -0.92 22.91 15.74
CA ILE A 426 -0.81 24.39 15.69
C ILE A 426 -0.67 25.02 17.11
N PHE A 427 -0.53 24.22 18.20
CA PHE A 427 -0.45 24.75 19.56
C PHE A 427 0.85 24.42 20.27
#